data_fca15f24d3afb1d0a97a208e066c81b9
#
_entry.id   fca15f24d3afb1d0a97a208e066c81b9
#
_cell.length_a   1.000
_cell.length_b   1.000
_cell.length_c   1.000
_cell.angle_alpha   90.00
_cell.angle_beta   90.00
_cell.angle_gamma   90.00
#
_symmetry.space_group_name_H-M   'P 1'
#
loop_
_entity.id
_entity.type
_entity.pdbx_description
1 polymer ?
#
loop_
_entity_poly.entity_id
_entity_poly.type
_entity_poly.pdbx_seq_one_letter_code
_entity_poly.pdbx_strand_id
1 'polypeptide(L)' 'MQGKPVIKGTRVPAELLLRKLGEGATERDLLDAYPNLTAGDIRAAMTNAADALAHEENV' A
#
# COMPACT_ATOMS: atom_id res chain seq x y z
N MET A 1 -15.22 11.95 0.76
CA MET A 1 -14.64 11.93 0.62
C MET A 1 -13.99 11.21 0.41
N GLN A 2 -13.83 10.99 0.26
CA GLN A 2 -13.25 10.57 -0.20
C GLN A 2 -12.13 10.49 -0.12
N GLY A 3 -11.63 10.23 -0.05
CA GLY A 3 -10.40 10.65 0.07
C GLY A 3 -9.25 9.74 0.14
N LYS A 4 -9.30 8.62 0.74
CA LYS A 4 -8.15 7.73 0.88
C LYS A 4 -8.15 6.64 -0.18
N PRO A 5 -7.03 6.46 -0.89
CA PRO A 5 -6.94 5.39 -1.86
C PRO A 5 -6.96 4.03 -1.16
N VAL A 6 -7.67 3.10 -1.76
CA VAL A 6 -7.72 1.74 -1.25
C VAL A 6 -7.28 0.80 -2.34
N ILE A 7 -6.83 -0.37 -1.95
CA ILE A 7 -6.47 -1.40 -2.90
C ILE A 7 -7.76 -1.96 -3.48
N LYS A 8 -7.86 -1.91 -4.79
CA LYS A 8 -9.06 -2.29 -5.49
C LYS A 8 -9.45 -3.72 -5.16
N GLY A 9 -10.70 -3.89 -4.77
CA GLY A 9 -11.23 -5.21 -4.49
C GLY A 9 -10.98 -5.72 -3.09
N THR A 10 -10.19 -5.01 -2.29
CA THR A 10 -9.85 -5.49 -0.95
C THR A 10 -10.34 -4.58 0.15
N ARG A 11 -10.61 -3.33 -0.17
CA ARG A 11 -10.98 -2.31 0.81
C ARG A 11 -9.88 -2.03 1.81
N VAL A 12 -8.66 -2.42 1.48
CA VAL A 12 -7.52 -2.17 2.35
C VAL A 12 -6.87 -0.87 1.91
N PRO A 13 -6.76 0.12 2.80
CA PRO A 13 -6.10 1.38 2.42
C PRO A 13 -4.63 1.15 2.11
N ALA A 14 -4.15 1.74 1.03
CA ALA A 14 -2.74 1.64 0.69
C ALA A 14 -1.87 2.17 1.82
N GLU A 15 -2.34 3.22 2.48
CA GLU A 15 -1.62 3.81 3.59
C GLU A 15 -1.35 2.80 4.68
N LEU A 16 -2.33 1.94 4.96
CA LEU A 16 -2.18 0.93 6.00
C LEU A 16 -1.09 -0.07 5.63
N LEU A 17 -1.07 -0.50 4.38
CA LEU A 17 -0.06 -1.43 3.92
C LEU A 17 1.33 -0.85 4.06
N LEU A 18 1.48 0.40 3.65
CA LEU A 18 2.77 1.06 3.72
C LEU A 18 3.23 1.23 5.14
N ARG A 19 2.30 1.56 6.04
CA ARG A 19 2.64 1.69 7.45
C ARG A 19 3.13 0.37 8.02
N LYS A 20 2.43 -0.71 7.71
CA LYS A 20 2.81 -2.03 8.21
C LYS A 20 4.20 -2.42 7.72
N LEU A 21 4.47 -2.15 6.45
CA LEU A 21 5.79 -2.45 5.90
C LEU A 21 6.86 -1.63 6.60
N GLY A 22 6.56 -0.38 6.89
CA GLY A 22 7.51 0.48 7.60
C GLY A 22 7.75 0.02 9.02
N GLU A 23 6.80 -0.70 9.60
CA GLU A 23 6.94 -1.23 10.95
C GLU A 23 7.69 -2.56 10.98
N GLY A 24 8.05 -3.07 9.82
CA GLY A 24 8.80 -4.31 9.75
C GLY A 24 8.03 -5.51 9.24
N ALA A 25 6.77 -5.34 8.90
CA ALA A 25 5.99 -6.44 8.35
C ALA A 25 6.52 -6.81 6.97
N THR A 26 6.49 -8.11 6.67
CA THR A 26 6.90 -8.56 5.35
C THR A 26 5.68 -8.67 4.46
N GLU A 27 5.96 -8.82 3.16
CA GLU A 27 4.89 -9.04 2.20
C GLU A 27 4.05 -10.24 2.59
N ARG A 28 4.72 -11.30 3.04
CA ARG A 28 4.01 -12.51 3.46
C ARG A 28 3.09 -12.24 4.63
N ASP A 29 3.55 -11.42 5.58
CA ASP A 29 2.73 -11.07 6.74
C ASP A 29 1.45 -10.40 6.28
N LEU A 30 1.54 -9.52 5.31
CA LEU A 30 0.37 -8.82 4.81
C LEU A 30 -0.56 -9.75 4.07
N LEU A 31 -0.02 -10.66 3.29
CA LEU A 31 -0.85 -11.61 2.56
C LEU A 31 -1.60 -12.54 3.51
N ASP A 32 -0.98 -12.89 4.62
CA ASP A 32 -1.62 -13.72 5.63
C ASP A 32 -2.75 -12.96 6.32
N ALA A 33 -2.49 -11.70 6.63
CA ALA A 33 -3.46 -10.90 7.37
C ALA A 33 -4.66 -10.51 6.50
N TYR A 34 -4.43 -10.36 5.21
CA TYR A 34 -5.47 -9.91 4.29
C TYR A 34 -5.60 -10.89 3.13
N PRO A 35 -6.45 -11.90 3.28
CA PRO A 35 -6.53 -12.99 2.29
C PRO A 35 -6.88 -12.52 0.88
N ASN A 36 -7.56 -11.38 0.75
CA ASN A 36 -7.93 -10.88 -0.57
C ASN A 36 -6.84 -10.07 -1.23
N LEU A 37 -5.76 -9.86 -0.53
CA LEU A 37 -4.66 -9.08 -1.04
C LEU A 37 -3.73 -9.95 -1.86
N THR A 38 -3.15 -9.41 -2.92
CA THR A 38 -2.17 -10.13 -3.73
C THR A 38 -0.83 -9.40 -3.68
N ALA A 39 0.22 -10.10 -4.08
CA ALA A 39 1.54 -9.51 -4.15
C ALA A 39 1.55 -8.31 -5.10
N GLY A 40 0.77 -8.41 -6.18
CA GLY A 40 0.66 -7.31 -7.12
C GLY A 40 0.05 -6.07 -6.49
N ASP A 41 -0.92 -6.28 -5.60
CA ASP A 41 -1.55 -5.16 -4.91
C ASP A 41 -0.55 -4.42 -4.03
N ILE A 42 0.28 -5.17 -3.32
CA ILE A 42 1.29 -4.58 -2.45
C ILE A 42 2.29 -3.79 -3.28
N ARG A 43 2.71 -4.38 -4.39
CA ARG A 43 3.66 -3.73 -5.27
C ARG A 43 3.09 -2.43 -5.85
N ALA A 44 1.81 -2.46 -6.23
CA ALA A 44 1.15 -1.28 -6.77
C ALA A 44 1.09 -0.17 -5.72
N ALA A 45 0.83 -0.53 -4.48
CA ALA A 45 0.79 0.46 -3.40
C ALA A 45 2.14 1.12 -3.22
N MET A 46 3.21 0.33 -3.29
CA MET A 46 4.55 0.88 -3.15
C MET A 46 4.90 1.81 -4.31
N THR A 47 4.51 1.42 -5.51
CA THR A 47 4.78 2.23 -6.68
C THR A 47 4.06 3.58 -6.58
N ASN A 48 2.81 3.54 -6.15
CA ASN A 48 2.04 4.78 -5.98
C ASN A 48 2.68 5.68 -4.93
N ALA A 49 3.17 5.09 -3.86
CA ALA A 49 3.81 5.88 -2.83
C ALA A 49 5.09 6.52 -3.34
N ALA A 50 5.85 5.78 -4.13
CA ALA A 50 7.08 6.31 -4.69
C ALA A 50 6.79 7.47 -5.62
N ASP A 51 5.74 7.35 -6.42
CA ASP A 51 5.35 8.42 -7.33
C ASP A 51 4.94 9.67 -6.56
N ALA A 52 4.19 9.50 -5.50
CA ALA A 52 3.74 10.63 -4.70
C ALA A 52 4.93 11.35 -4.07
N LEU A 53 5.89 10.59 -3.56
CA LEU A 53 7.06 11.19 -2.94
C LEU A 53 7.94 11.89 -3.98
N ALA A 54 8.05 11.30 -5.16
CA ALA A 54 8.84 11.91 -6.21
C ALA A 54 8.25 13.26 -6.60
N HIS A 55 6.93 13.35 -6.60
CA HIS A 55 6.28 14.62 -6.90
C HIS A 55 6.61 15.67 -5.86
N GLU A 56 6.60 15.28 -4.60
CA GLU A 56 6.84 16.23 -3.54
C GLU A 56 8.29 16.68 -3.49
N GLU A 57 9.19 15.77 -3.78
CA GLU A 57 10.59 16.09 -3.74
C GLU A 57 11.03 16.96 -4.88
N ASN A 58 10.21 17.03 -5.86
CA ASN A 58 10.58 17.73 -7.08
C ASN A 58 10.37 19.22 -6.97
N VAL A 59 10.50 19.75 -5.83
CA VAL A 59 10.36 21.20 -5.65
C VAL A 59 11.66 21.91 -5.85
#